data_5720a200239a50ddcfba3c83ff3b9d13
#
_entry.id   5720a200239a50ddcfba3c83ff3b9d13
#
_cell.length_a   1.000
_cell.length_b   1.000
_cell.length_c   1.000
_cell.angle_alpha   90.00
_cell.angle_beta   90.00
_cell.angle_gamma   90.00
#
_symmetry.space_group_name_H-M   'P 1'
#
loop_
_entity.id
_entity.type
_entity.pdbx_description
1 polymer ?
#
loop_
_entity_poly.entity_id
_entity_poly.type
_entity_poly.pdbx_seq_one_letter_code
_entity_poly.pdbx_strand_id
1 'polypeptide(L)'
;MKLPELKIGSLTARIPLIQGGMSIRVSTSALAVPVAECGGIGTIGGSGLPVEELQVDIRKAKRETKGIIAVNIMYAMREFYELVMGSIEAGVDMIITGAGFSRDIFKIGVMHNIPIVSIVSSPAFAKLAEKLGAAAIIVEAAEAGGHLGTQTKLRDLFPSIRKVVTKVPLIAAGGITNGFEMAELMDKFGADGIQIASRFVLSKECSVSQKFKETYLKAGKDDIVLVSSPVGMPGRAINTPFVRKMIGGEDISVKECKYKCLKKCSYRYCISDRLIRACAGDVEEGLVF
;
A
#
# COMPACT_ATOMS: atom_id res chain seq x y z
N MET A 1 -24.55 -14.08 -5.48
CA MET A 1 -24.18 -12.92 -6.31
C MET A 1 -22.85 -13.24 -6.99
N LYS A 2 -22.75 -13.10 -8.31
CA LYS A 2 -21.47 -13.26 -9.01
C LYS A 2 -20.74 -11.92 -8.93
N LEU A 3 -19.57 -11.88 -8.34
CA LEU A 3 -18.76 -10.67 -8.30
C LEU A 3 -18.34 -10.28 -9.72
N PRO A 4 -18.32 -8.98 -10.08
CA PRO A 4 -17.79 -8.52 -11.35
C PRO A 4 -16.27 -8.72 -11.40
N GLU A 5 -15.73 -8.86 -12.59
CA GLU A 5 -14.29 -8.87 -12.81
C GLU A 5 -13.73 -7.44 -12.71
N LEU A 6 -12.52 -7.29 -12.20
CA LEU A 6 -11.78 -6.02 -12.20
C LEU A 6 -10.80 -5.99 -13.38
N LYS A 7 -11.02 -5.06 -14.31
CA LYS A 7 -10.15 -4.86 -15.49
C LYS A 7 -9.26 -3.64 -15.27
N ILE A 8 -7.94 -3.82 -15.35
CA ILE A 8 -6.92 -2.76 -15.22
C ILE A 8 -5.98 -2.85 -16.42
N GLY A 9 -6.10 -1.95 -17.38
CA GLY A 9 -5.40 -2.08 -18.65
C GLY A 9 -5.74 -3.40 -19.34
N SER A 10 -4.73 -4.21 -19.67
CA SER A 10 -4.89 -5.55 -20.25
C SER A 10 -5.14 -6.66 -19.21
N LEU A 11 -5.04 -6.36 -17.93
CA LEU A 11 -5.17 -7.32 -16.84
C LEU A 11 -6.64 -7.49 -16.42
N THR A 12 -7.03 -8.73 -16.11
CA THR A 12 -8.36 -9.03 -15.59
C THR A 12 -8.26 -9.90 -14.34
N ALA A 13 -8.62 -9.33 -13.19
CA ALA A 13 -8.74 -10.06 -11.96
C ALA A 13 -10.17 -10.61 -11.80
N ARG A 14 -10.29 -11.91 -11.54
CA ARG A 14 -11.57 -12.59 -11.37
C ARG A 14 -12.36 -12.10 -10.16
N ILE A 15 -11.63 -11.70 -9.11
CA ILE A 15 -12.17 -11.09 -7.89
C ILE A 15 -11.73 -9.63 -7.86
N PRO A 16 -12.65 -8.65 -7.72
CA PRO A 16 -12.33 -7.23 -7.72
C PRO A 16 -11.69 -6.77 -6.41
N LEU A 17 -10.61 -7.45 -6.02
CA LEU A 17 -9.89 -7.24 -4.78
C LEU A 17 -8.39 -7.13 -5.03
N ILE A 18 -7.79 -6.07 -4.48
CA ILE A 18 -6.35 -5.87 -4.41
C ILE A 18 -5.91 -6.07 -2.96
N GLN A 19 -4.96 -6.96 -2.72
CA GLN A 19 -4.24 -6.99 -1.45
C GLN A 19 -3.28 -5.81 -1.44
N GLY A 20 -3.47 -4.88 -0.51
CA GLY A 20 -2.64 -3.68 -0.40
C GLY A 20 -1.19 -4.00 -0.08
N GLY A 21 -0.26 -3.36 -0.81
CA GLY A 21 1.17 -3.54 -0.57
C GLY A 21 1.59 -2.96 0.77
N MET A 22 2.15 -3.77 1.64
CA MET A 22 2.61 -3.40 2.98
C MET A 22 4.14 -3.58 3.07
N SER A 23 4.84 -2.46 3.28
CA SER A 23 6.29 -2.41 3.51
C SER A 23 6.56 -2.55 5.01
N ILE A 24 7.67 -2.92 5.48
CA ILE A 24 8.84 -3.55 4.90
C ILE A 24 8.70 -5.05 5.18
N ARG A 25 8.73 -5.89 4.17
CA ARG A 25 8.61 -7.36 4.28
C ARG A 25 7.31 -7.86 4.94
N VAL A 26 6.25 -7.02 5.04
CA VAL A 26 4.93 -7.47 5.50
C VAL A 26 4.22 -8.21 4.37
N SER A 27 4.13 -7.62 3.17
CA SER A 27 3.62 -8.31 2.00
C SER A 27 4.75 -8.68 1.03
N THR A 28 5.10 -9.96 1.02
CA THR A 28 6.10 -10.58 0.15
C THR A 28 5.39 -11.51 -0.86
N SER A 29 6.15 -12.19 -1.70
CA SER A 29 5.64 -13.24 -2.59
C SER A 29 4.82 -14.29 -1.84
N ALA A 30 5.20 -14.63 -0.61
CA ALA A 30 4.50 -15.61 0.21
C ALA A 30 3.02 -15.23 0.44
N LEU A 31 2.71 -13.94 0.56
CA LEU A 31 1.34 -13.44 0.69
C LEU A 31 0.71 -13.13 -0.68
N ALA A 32 1.46 -12.54 -1.61
CA ALA A 32 0.93 -12.09 -2.88
C ALA A 32 0.49 -13.26 -3.78
N VAL A 33 1.24 -14.38 -3.79
CA VAL A 33 0.94 -15.56 -4.60
C VAL A 33 -0.41 -16.18 -4.26
N PRO A 34 -0.74 -16.53 -3.01
CA PRO A 34 -2.05 -17.09 -2.67
C PRO A 34 -3.22 -16.17 -3.02
N VAL A 35 -3.05 -14.85 -2.88
CA VAL A 35 -4.08 -13.88 -3.29
C VAL A 35 -4.31 -13.92 -4.80
N ALA A 36 -3.24 -13.96 -5.58
CA ALA A 36 -3.31 -14.05 -7.03
C ALA A 36 -3.93 -15.38 -7.49
N GLU A 37 -3.60 -16.51 -6.87
CA GLU A 37 -4.20 -17.84 -7.13
C GLU A 37 -5.70 -17.85 -6.82
N CYS A 38 -6.13 -17.14 -5.77
CA CYS A 38 -7.56 -16.97 -5.49
C CYS A 38 -8.30 -16.11 -6.53
N GLY A 39 -7.56 -15.43 -7.44
CA GLY A 39 -8.11 -14.59 -8.50
C GLY A 39 -8.24 -13.12 -8.19
N GLY A 40 -7.69 -12.66 -7.07
CA GLY A 40 -7.46 -11.25 -6.76
C GLY A 40 -6.13 -10.75 -7.35
N ILE A 41 -5.69 -9.57 -6.91
CA ILE A 41 -4.38 -9.01 -7.24
C ILE A 41 -3.50 -9.07 -6.00
N GLY A 42 -2.44 -9.90 -6.07
CA GLY A 42 -1.44 -9.99 -5.01
C GLY A 42 -0.39 -8.90 -5.16
N THR A 43 -0.07 -8.18 -4.07
CA THR A 43 0.85 -7.05 -4.14
C THR A 43 2.04 -7.22 -3.21
N ILE A 44 3.24 -7.12 -3.77
CA ILE A 44 4.49 -7.08 -3.01
C ILE A 44 4.78 -5.63 -2.58
N GLY A 45 5.14 -5.43 -1.32
CA GLY A 45 5.55 -4.14 -0.78
C GLY A 45 7.02 -3.84 -1.10
N GLY A 46 7.29 -3.10 -2.18
CA GLY A 46 8.65 -2.85 -2.66
C GLY A 46 9.41 -1.75 -1.93
N SER A 47 8.71 -0.84 -1.23
CA SER A 47 9.36 0.29 -0.56
C SER A 47 10.26 -0.16 0.59
N GLY A 48 11.50 0.32 0.61
CA GLY A 48 12.48 0.05 1.68
C GLY A 48 13.20 -1.29 1.55
N LEU A 49 13.04 -2.00 0.44
CA LEU A 49 13.84 -3.16 0.06
C LEU A 49 14.99 -2.73 -0.87
N PRO A 50 16.14 -3.42 -0.82
CA PRO A 50 17.11 -3.35 -1.92
C PRO A 50 16.49 -3.81 -3.24
N VAL A 51 16.91 -3.22 -4.37
CA VAL A 51 16.36 -3.54 -5.70
C VAL A 51 16.51 -5.02 -6.01
N GLU A 52 17.64 -5.61 -5.72
CA GLU A 52 17.95 -7.02 -5.98
C GLU A 52 17.05 -7.96 -5.15
N GLU A 53 16.80 -7.61 -3.88
CA GLU A 53 15.89 -8.38 -3.01
C GLU A 53 14.46 -8.35 -3.57
N LEU A 54 13.99 -7.17 -3.98
CA LEU A 54 12.68 -7.00 -4.60
C LEU A 54 12.56 -7.82 -5.90
N GLN A 55 13.58 -7.78 -6.75
CA GLN A 55 13.63 -8.56 -7.99
C GLN A 55 13.55 -10.07 -7.74
N VAL A 56 14.28 -10.57 -6.75
CA VAL A 56 14.25 -12.00 -6.36
C VAL A 56 12.85 -12.39 -5.93
N ASP A 57 12.19 -11.57 -5.11
CA ASP A 57 10.84 -11.84 -4.59
C ASP A 57 9.78 -11.81 -5.71
N ILE A 58 9.87 -10.84 -6.64
CA ILE A 58 8.98 -10.78 -7.82
C ILE A 58 9.16 -12.01 -8.70
N ARG A 59 10.42 -12.38 -9.05
CA ARG A 59 10.69 -13.56 -9.89
C ARG A 59 10.20 -14.83 -9.21
N LYS A 60 10.30 -14.93 -7.89
CA LYS A 60 9.72 -16.05 -7.14
C LYS A 60 8.20 -16.09 -7.31
N ALA A 61 7.50 -14.98 -7.06
CA ALA A 61 6.06 -14.90 -7.25
C ALA A 61 5.64 -15.29 -8.68
N LYS A 62 6.32 -14.77 -9.70
CA LYS A 62 6.01 -15.06 -11.12
C LYS A 62 6.27 -16.50 -11.54
N ARG A 63 7.12 -17.24 -10.83
CA ARG A 63 7.28 -18.69 -11.04
C ARG A 63 6.19 -19.51 -10.36
N GLU A 64 5.68 -19.03 -9.21
CA GLU A 64 4.74 -19.78 -8.37
C GLU A 64 3.27 -19.55 -8.77
N THR A 65 2.95 -18.48 -9.52
CA THR A 65 1.58 -18.23 -9.98
C THR A 65 1.52 -17.71 -11.42
N LYS A 66 0.37 -17.93 -12.06
CA LYS A 66 -0.05 -17.27 -13.30
C LYS A 66 -1.03 -16.11 -13.05
N GLY A 67 -1.40 -15.90 -11.79
CA GLY A 67 -2.23 -14.77 -11.38
C GLY A 67 -1.50 -13.44 -11.43
N ILE A 68 -2.21 -12.35 -11.12
CA ILE A 68 -1.69 -10.99 -11.24
C ILE A 68 -0.85 -10.63 -10.00
N ILE A 69 0.42 -10.29 -10.23
CA ILE A 69 1.36 -9.81 -9.22
C ILE A 69 1.66 -8.33 -9.46
N ALA A 70 1.30 -7.51 -8.49
CA ALA A 70 1.62 -6.10 -8.43
C ALA A 70 2.79 -5.81 -7.47
N VAL A 71 3.43 -4.66 -7.65
CA VAL A 71 4.38 -4.10 -6.67
C VAL A 71 3.92 -2.71 -6.26
N ASN A 72 3.91 -2.44 -4.96
CA ASN A 72 3.61 -1.10 -4.43
C ASN A 72 4.92 -0.40 -4.04
N ILE A 73 5.16 0.80 -4.61
CA ILE A 73 6.35 1.61 -4.35
C ILE A 73 5.95 3.04 -4.01
N MET A 74 6.37 3.51 -2.83
CA MET A 74 6.13 4.88 -2.40
C MET A 74 7.01 5.87 -3.17
N TYR A 75 6.43 6.93 -3.73
CA TYR A 75 7.20 7.97 -4.43
C TYR A 75 8.21 8.69 -3.51
N ALA A 76 7.96 8.71 -2.22
CA ALA A 76 8.88 9.29 -1.24
C ALA A 76 10.22 8.56 -1.09
N MET A 77 10.34 7.33 -1.63
CA MET A 77 11.60 6.57 -1.60
C MET A 77 12.67 7.24 -2.45
N ARG A 78 13.93 7.23 -1.97
CA ARG A 78 15.07 7.77 -2.73
C ARG A 78 15.27 7.01 -4.04
N GLU A 79 15.27 5.69 -3.97
CA GLU A 79 15.48 4.75 -5.07
C GLU A 79 14.16 4.40 -5.80
N PHE A 80 13.23 5.38 -5.90
CA PHE A 80 11.90 5.13 -6.47
C PHE A 80 11.98 4.59 -7.90
N TYR A 81 12.77 5.22 -8.75
CA TYR A 81 12.86 4.85 -10.15
C TYR A 81 13.64 3.54 -10.36
N GLU A 82 14.67 3.31 -9.57
CA GLU A 82 15.45 2.08 -9.57
C GLU A 82 14.58 0.88 -9.14
N LEU A 83 13.75 1.05 -8.11
CA LEU A 83 12.78 0.04 -7.67
C LEU A 83 11.72 -0.22 -8.75
N VAL A 84 11.24 0.82 -9.43
CA VAL A 84 10.28 0.69 -10.55
C VAL A 84 10.89 -0.10 -11.69
N MET A 85 12.08 0.31 -12.15
CA MET A 85 12.76 -0.35 -13.27
C MET A 85 13.13 -1.80 -12.92
N GLY A 86 13.68 -2.02 -11.73
CA GLY A 86 13.99 -3.38 -11.26
C GLY A 86 12.75 -4.27 -11.16
N SER A 87 11.59 -3.72 -10.79
CA SER A 87 10.33 -4.47 -10.79
C SER A 87 9.88 -4.86 -12.20
N ILE A 88 9.99 -3.95 -13.16
CA ILE A 88 9.67 -4.21 -14.57
C ILE A 88 10.58 -5.30 -15.14
N GLU A 89 11.89 -5.20 -14.91
CA GLU A 89 12.89 -6.20 -15.34
C GLU A 89 12.65 -7.58 -14.70
N ALA A 90 12.09 -7.62 -13.49
CA ALA A 90 11.74 -8.86 -12.82
C ALA A 90 10.42 -9.48 -13.32
N GLY A 91 9.67 -8.78 -14.19
CA GLY A 91 8.45 -9.29 -14.83
C GLY A 91 7.17 -9.08 -14.01
N VAL A 92 7.09 -8.00 -13.22
CA VAL A 92 5.86 -7.61 -12.54
C VAL A 92 4.73 -7.32 -13.54
N ASP A 93 3.49 -7.59 -13.18
CA ASP A 93 2.35 -7.33 -14.07
C ASP A 93 1.83 -5.89 -13.97
N MET A 94 2.02 -5.23 -12.82
CA MET A 94 1.46 -3.91 -12.55
C MET A 94 2.25 -3.19 -11.46
N ILE A 95 2.35 -1.86 -11.55
CA ILE A 95 2.95 -1.04 -10.49
C ILE A 95 1.88 -0.15 -9.86
N ILE A 96 1.83 -0.19 -8.52
CA ILE A 96 1.01 0.70 -7.69
C ILE A 96 1.93 1.73 -7.04
N THR A 97 1.59 3.01 -7.12
CA THR A 97 2.38 4.08 -6.51
C THR A 97 1.52 5.04 -5.69
N GLY A 98 2.08 5.49 -4.57
CA GLY A 98 1.45 6.42 -3.63
C GLY A 98 2.47 7.16 -2.78
N ALA A 99 2.05 7.79 -1.68
CA ALA A 99 2.88 8.59 -0.79
C ALA A 99 3.72 9.64 -1.57
N GLY A 100 3.01 10.48 -2.30
CA GLY A 100 3.52 11.44 -3.27
C GLY A 100 3.03 11.15 -4.68
N PHE A 101 3.45 11.97 -5.65
CA PHE A 101 2.97 11.89 -7.01
C PHE A 101 4.11 12.12 -8.02
N SER A 102 4.33 11.16 -8.91
CA SER A 102 5.25 11.28 -10.04
C SER A 102 4.46 11.40 -11.35
N ARG A 103 4.82 12.37 -12.19
CA ARG A 103 4.26 12.47 -13.55
C ARG A 103 4.97 11.54 -14.53
N ASP A 104 6.25 11.29 -14.31
CA ASP A 104 7.07 10.51 -15.26
C ASP A 104 6.83 9.01 -15.19
N ILE A 105 6.27 8.50 -14.06
CA ILE A 105 5.94 7.09 -13.93
C ILE A 105 4.97 6.60 -15.01
N PHE A 106 4.04 7.46 -15.45
CA PHE A 106 3.07 7.10 -16.49
C PHE A 106 3.72 6.94 -17.87
N LYS A 107 4.76 7.75 -18.16
CA LYS A 107 5.57 7.60 -19.38
C LYS A 107 6.34 6.26 -19.35
N ILE A 108 6.93 5.92 -18.19
CA ILE A 108 7.60 4.63 -17.99
C ILE A 108 6.62 3.48 -18.22
N GLY A 109 5.42 3.57 -17.66
CA GLY A 109 4.35 2.58 -17.87
C GLY A 109 4.04 2.36 -19.35
N VAL A 110 3.88 3.45 -20.12
CA VAL A 110 3.64 3.38 -21.57
C VAL A 110 4.83 2.75 -22.30
N MET A 111 6.06 3.19 -22.02
CA MET A 111 7.28 2.70 -22.68
C MET A 111 7.51 1.20 -22.47
N HIS A 112 7.15 0.69 -21.31
CA HIS A 112 7.35 -0.72 -20.94
C HIS A 112 6.06 -1.56 -21.01
N ASN A 113 4.95 -0.98 -21.46
CA ASN A 113 3.64 -1.63 -21.52
C ASN A 113 3.21 -2.22 -20.16
N ILE A 114 3.48 -1.49 -19.07
CA ILE A 114 3.13 -1.87 -17.70
C ILE A 114 2.02 -0.95 -17.17
N PRO A 115 0.87 -1.48 -16.72
CA PRO A 115 -0.17 -0.70 -16.08
C PRO A 115 0.34 0.00 -14.81
N ILE A 116 0.15 1.33 -14.75
CA ILE A 116 0.45 2.14 -13.57
C ILE A 116 -0.86 2.48 -12.86
N VAL A 117 -0.94 2.14 -11.59
CA VAL A 117 -2.06 2.44 -10.70
C VAL A 117 -1.63 3.48 -9.69
N SER A 118 -2.40 4.55 -9.54
CA SER A 118 -2.06 5.64 -8.62
C SER A 118 -2.96 5.62 -7.39
N ILE A 119 -2.35 5.62 -6.19
CA ILE A 119 -3.05 5.86 -4.93
C ILE A 119 -3.19 7.36 -4.76
N VAL A 120 -4.40 7.83 -4.55
CA VAL A 120 -4.71 9.26 -4.40
C VAL A 120 -5.72 9.49 -3.27
N SER A 121 -5.69 10.70 -2.70
CA SER A 121 -6.55 11.11 -1.59
C SER A 121 -7.26 12.44 -1.88
N SER A 122 -7.37 12.83 -3.16
CA SER A 122 -8.12 14.03 -3.55
C SER A 122 -8.61 13.97 -5.00
N PRO A 123 -9.74 14.65 -5.34
CA PRO A 123 -10.25 14.73 -6.70
C PRO A 123 -9.25 15.34 -7.70
N ALA A 124 -8.47 16.33 -7.27
CA ALA A 124 -7.49 17.00 -8.13
C ALA A 124 -6.39 16.04 -8.61
N PHE A 125 -5.80 15.26 -7.69
CA PHE A 125 -4.78 14.25 -8.05
C PHE A 125 -5.39 13.07 -8.81
N ALA A 126 -6.62 12.66 -8.50
CA ALA A 126 -7.31 11.61 -9.23
C ALA A 126 -7.53 11.99 -10.71
N LYS A 127 -8.07 13.18 -10.96
CA LYS A 127 -8.26 13.71 -12.33
C LYS A 127 -6.92 13.86 -13.07
N LEU A 128 -5.87 14.29 -12.37
CA LEU A 128 -4.54 14.41 -12.98
C LEU A 128 -3.96 13.04 -13.33
N ALA A 129 -4.07 12.04 -12.44
CA ALA A 129 -3.60 10.68 -12.70
C ALA A 129 -4.32 10.06 -13.91
N GLU A 130 -5.65 10.18 -13.99
CA GLU A 130 -6.43 9.73 -15.18
C GLU A 130 -5.94 10.42 -16.46
N LYS A 131 -5.75 11.74 -16.43
CA LYS A 131 -5.25 12.51 -17.58
C LYS A 131 -3.86 12.09 -18.04
N LEU A 132 -3.01 11.66 -17.10
CA LEU A 132 -1.63 11.22 -17.39
C LEU A 132 -1.54 9.75 -17.82
N GLY A 133 -2.65 9.01 -17.83
CA GLY A 133 -2.69 7.64 -18.32
C GLY A 133 -2.60 6.57 -17.23
N ALA A 134 -3.02 6.88 -15.99
CA ALA A 134 -3.20 5.84 -14.97
C ALA A 134 -4.14 4.76 -15.50
N ALA A 135 -3.77 3.48 -15.32
CA ALA A 135 -4.60 2.34 -15.73
C ALA A 135 -5.76 2.08 -14.76
N ALA A 136 -5.62 2.51 -13.52
CA ALA A 136 -6.65 2.54 -12.48
C ALA A 136 -6.25 3.54 -11.40
N ILE A 137 -7.19 3.89 -10.54
CA ILE A 137 -6.99 4.80 -9.41
C ILE A 137 -7.48 4.14 -8.12
N ILE A 138 -6.64 4.14 -7.10
CA ILE A 138 -7.00 3.71 -5.75
C ILE A 138 -7.28 4.96 -4.91
N VAL A 139 -8.49 5.08 -4.41
CA VAL A 139 -8.91 6.15 -3.50
C VAL A 139 -8.60 5.71 -2.07
N GLU A 140 -7.56 6.31 -1.49
CA GLU A 140 -7.17 6.03 -0.12
C GLU A 140 -7.68 7.13 0.81
N ALA A 141 -8.50 6.73 1.78
CA ALA A 141 -9.19 7.63 2.70
C ALA A 141 -8.57 7.63 4.11
N ALA A 142 -9.14 8.44 5.00
CA ALA A 142 -8.64 8.64 6.36
C ALA A 142 -8.63 7.36 7.22
N GLU A 143 -9.43 6.36 6.87
CA GLU A 143 -9.49 5.08 7.60
C GLU A 143 -8.39 4.09 7.23
N ALA A 144 -7.56 4.40 6.23
CA ALA A 144 -6.44 3.54 5.86
C ALA A 144 -5.38 3.47 6.97
N GLY A 145 -4.65 2.37 7.03
CA GLY A 145 -3.43 2.22 7.83
C GLY A 145 -2.22 2.82 7.11
N GLY A 146 -1.14 3.10 7.82
CA GLY A 146 0.06 3.68 7.23
C GLY A 146 -0.06 5.18 6.96
N HIS A 147 0.62 5.67 5.92
CA HIS A 147 0.67 7.10 5.58
C HIS A 147 -0.64 7.59 4.98
N LEU A 148 -1.12 8.72 5.47
CA LEU A 148 -2.42 9.28 5.08
C LEU A 148 -2.24 10.55 4.25
N GLY A 149 -2.94 10.61 3.11
CA GLY A 149 -2.99 11.79 2.24
C GLY A 149 -4.19 12.71 2.52
N THR A 150 -5.11 12.29 3.39
CA THR A 150 -6.34 13.03 3.71
C THR A 150 -6.85 12.70 5.11
N GLN A 151 -7.72 13.56 5.64
CA GLN A 151 -8.53 13.29 6.84
C GLN A 151 -9.99 12.99 6.50
N THR A 152 -10.35 12.97 5.22
CA THR A 152 -11.71 12.72 4.75
C THR A 152 -12.00 11.23 4.76
N LYS A 153 -13.17 10.85 5.28
CA LYS A 153 -13.62 9.45 5.31
C LYS A 153 -13.93 8.92 3.90
N LEU A 154 -13.82 7.60 3.73
CA LEU A 154 -13.98 6.96 2.43
C LEU A 154 -15.35 7.24 1.79
N ARG A 155 -16.43 7.16 2.57
CA ARG A 155 -17.78 7.37 2.07
C ARG A 155 -18.09 8.82 1.64
N ASP A 156 -17.26 9.78 2.09
CA ASP A 156 -17.36 11.19 1.68
C ASP A 156 -16.40 11.48 0.51
N LEU A 157 -15.19 10.93 0.57
CA LEU A 157 -14.13 11.14 -0.43
C LEU A 157 -14.46 10.46 -1.75
N PHE A 158 -14.87 9.19 -1.71
CA PHE A 158 -15.03 8.36 -2.90
C PHE A 158 -16.04 8.96 -3.91
N PRO A 159 -17.25 9.41 -3.53
CA PRO A 159 -18.19 10.03 -4.46
C PRO A 159 -17.63 11.29 -5.12
N SER A 160 -16.83 12.07 -4.39
CA SER A 160 -16.23 13.29 -4.93
C SER A 160 -15.18 12.99 -6.01
N ILE A 161 -14.44 11.90 -5.85
CA ILE A 161 -13.47 11.42 -6.84
C ILE A 161 -14.20 10.74 -8.02
N ARG A 162 -15.25 9.93 -7.75
CA ARG A 162 -16.04 9.29 -8.81
C ARG A 162 -16.62 10.29 -9.82
N LYS A 163 -16.99 11.49 -9.38
CA LYS A 163 -17.49 12.58 -10.25
C LYS A 163 -16.46 13.08 -11.27
N VAL A 164 -15.16 12.95 -10.99
CA VAL A 164 -14.07 13.50 -11.83
C VAL A 164 -13.27 12.42 -12.55
N VAL A 165 -13.37 11.14 -12.13
CA VAL A 165 -12.71 9.99 -12.76
C VAL A 165 -13.78 9.17 -13.47
N THR A 166 -13.69 9.07 -14.79
CA THR A 166 -14.75 8.46 -15.62
C THR A 166 -14.24 7.44 -16.62
N LYS A 167 -12.94 7.37 -16.86
CA LYS A 167 -12.34 6.57 -17.94
C LYS A 167 -11.64 5.30 -17.44
N VAL A 168 -11.24 5.26 -16.16
CA VAL A 168 -10.47 4.16 -15.59
C VAL A 168 -11.16 3.60 -14.35
N PRO A 169 -10.92 2.33 -13.98
CA PRO A 169 -11.44 1.75 -12.76
C PRO A 169 -11.06 2.56 -11.52
N LEU A 170 -11.99 2.67 -10.59
CA LEU A 170 -11.82 3.35 -9.32
C LEU A 170 -11.96 2.35 -8.19
N ILE A 171 -10.91 2.18 -7.41
CA ILE A 171 -10.77 1.20 -6.33
C ILE A 171 -10.87 1.91 -4.99
N ALA A 172 -11.69 1.41 -4.08
CA ALA A 172 -11.86 1.97 -2.74
C ALA A 172 -10.85 1.35 -1.75
N ALA A 173 -10.22 2.18 -0.92
CA ALA A 173 -9.25 1.76 0.09
C ALA A 173 -9.41 2.52 1.42
N GLY A 174 -9.32 1.77 2.53
CA GLY A 174 -9.44 2.28 3.89
C GLY A 174 -10.78 1.94 4.55
N GLY A 175 -10.71 1.35 5.76
CA GLY A 175 -11.87 1.04 6.58
C GLY A 175 -12.78 -0.08 6.08
N ILE A 176 -12.34 -0.88 5.13
CA ILE A 176 -13.13 -1.99 4.57
C ILE A 176 -12.70 -3.27 5.29
N THR A 177 -13.64 -3.91 6.00
CA THR A 177 -13.33 -5.03 6.88
C THR A 177 -14.03 -6.33 6.50
N ASN A 178 -15.07 -6.29 5.68
CA ASN A 178 -15.88 -7.45 5.32
C ASN A 178 -16.54 -7.31 3.95
N GLY A 179 -17.15 -8.41 3.47
CA GLY A 179 -17.79 -8.46 2.16
C GLY A 179 -19.06 -7.60 2.03
N PHE A 180 -19.75 -7.28 3.13
CA PHE A 180 -20.91 -6.38 3.08
C PHE A 180 -20.49 -4.95 2.78
N GLU A 181 -19.42 -4.47 3.41
CA GLU A 181 -18.86 -3.14 3.12
C GLU A 181 -18.29 -3.06 1.70
N MET A 182 -17.68 -4.14 1.20
CA MET A 182 -17.27 -4.26 -0.18
C MET A 182 -18.47 -4.12 -1.12
N ALA A 183 -19.54 -4.90 -0.91
CA ALA A 183 -20.75 -4.84 -1.72
C ALA A 183 -21.39 -3.45 -1.66
N GLU A 184 -21.47 -2.83 -0.48
CA GLU A 184 -21.99 -1.47 -0.35
C GLU A 184 -21.21 -0.46 -1.20
N LEU A 185 -19.87 -0.50 -1.15
CA LEU A 185 -19.03 0.43 -1.93
C LEU A 185 -19.17 0.21 -3.44
N MET A 186 -19.32 -1.04 -3.87
CA MET A 186 -19.54 -1.35 -5.28
C MET A 186 -20.94 -0.95 -5.74
N ASP A 187 -21.98 -1.32 -5.00
CA ASP A 187 -23.38 -1.13 -5.42
C ASP A 187 -23.86 0.31 -5.25
N LYS A 188 -23.51 0.97 -4.12
CA LYS A 188 -24.01 2.31 -3.82
C LYS A 188 -23.08 3.44 -4.24
N PHE A 189 -21.77 3.21 -4.21
CA PHE A 189 -20.76 4.25 -4.49
C PHE A 189 -20.09 4.08 -5.85
N GLY A 190 -20.33 2.97 -6.56
CA GLY A 190 -19.79 2.70 -7.89
C GLY A 190 -18.29 2.42 -7.87
N ALA A 191 -17.80 1.75 -6.82
CA ALA A 191 -16.43 1.25 -6.81
C ALA A 191 -16.33 0.06 -7.77
N ASP A 192 -15.30 0.06 -8.62
CA ASP A 192 -15.01 -1.05 -9.54
C ASP A 192 -14.29 -2.21 -8.84
N GLY A 193 -13.66 -1.93 -7.70
CA GLY A 193 -12.98 -2.90 -6.85
C GLY A 193 -12.61 -2.30 -5.49
N ILE A 194 -12.02 -3.11 -4.65
CA ILE A 194 -11.53 -2.68 -3.33
C ILE A 194 -10.07 -3.04 -3.11
N GLN A 195 -9.38 -2.27 -2.28
CA GLN A 195 -8.08 -2.61 -1.73
C GLN A 195 -8.19 -2.76 -0.21
N ILE A 196 -7.69 -3.87 0.34
CA ILE A 196 -7.59 -4.12 1.77
C ILE A 196 -6.18 -4.60 2.15
N ALA A 197 -5.74 -4.30 3.35
CA ALA A 197 -4.40 -4.64 3.83
C ALA A 197 -4.43 -5.37 5.19
N SER A 198 -4.96 -4.76 6.24
CA SER A 198 -4.85 -5.23 7.63
C SER A 198 -5.35 -6.67 7.85
N ARG A 199 -6.39 -7.11 7.15
CA ARG A 199 -6.87 -8.49 7.26
C ARG A 199 -5.88 -9.51 6.74
N PHE A 200 -5.09 -9.16 5.73
CA PHE A 200 -4.05 -10.04 5.18
C PHE A 200 -2.84 -10.18 6.11
N VAL A 201 -2.59 -9.20 6.99
CA VAL A 201 -1.54 -9.32 8.02
C VAL A 201 -1.76 -10.54 8.91
N LEU A 202 -3.02 -10.85 9.21
CA LEU A 202 -3.40 -11.94 10.11
C LEU A 202 -3.44 -13.32 9.43
N SER A 203 -3.22 -13.39 8.12
CA SER A 203 -3.17 -14.66 7.41
C SER A 203 -1.91 -15.47 7.75
N LYS A 204 -1.93 -16.77 7.50
CA LYS A 204 -0.76 -17.65 7.70
C LYS A 204 0.38 -17.30 6.75
N GLU A 205 0.03 -16.85 5.55
CA GLU A 205 0.95 -16.54 4.46
C GLU A 205 1.71 -15.23 4.68
N CYS A 206 1.24 -14.35 5.54
CA CYS A 206 1.98 -13.16 5.91
C CYS A 206 3.18 -13.52 6.79
N SER A 207 4.38 -13.14 6.34
CA SER A 207 5.67 -13.58 6.92
C SER A 207 6.09 -12.82 8.18
N VAL A 208 5.31 -11.87 8.67
CA VAL A 208 5.63 -11.15 9.92
C VAL A 208 5.60 -12.07 11.14
N SER A 209 6.31 -11.69 12.19
CA SER A 209 6.36 -12.46 13.43
C SER A 209 4.99 -12.65 14.06
N GLN A 210 4.85 -13.70 14.86
CA GLN A 210 3.61 -13.95 15.60
C GLN A 210 3.27 -12.79 16.56
N LYS A 211 4.26 -12.18 17.20
CA LYS A 211 4.06 -10.99 18.06
C LYS A 211 3.49 -9.80 17.31
N PHE A 212 3.90 -9.60 16.05
CA PHE A 212 3.33 -8.56 15.19
C PHE A 212 1.83 -8.82 14.95
N LYS A 213 1.44 -10.06 14.60
CA LYS A 213 0.04 -10.44 14.39
C LYS A 213 -0.79 -10.28 15.67
N GLU A 214 -0.23 -10.68 16.81
CA GLU A 214 -0.87 -10.52 18.12
C GLU A 214 -1.13 -9.06 18.48
N THR A 215 -0.25 -8.14 18.06
CA THR A 215 -0.47 -6.70 18.26
C THR A 215 -1.74 -6.24 17.55
N TYR A 216 -1.99 -6.71 16.32
CA TYR A 216 -3.24 -6.43 15.61
C TYR A 216 -4.47 -7.06 16.29
N LEU A 217 -4.34 -8.30 16.80
CA LEU A 217 -5.46 -8.99 17.44
C LEU A 217 -5.85 -8.38 18.79
N LYS A 218 -4.87 -7.81 19.50
CA LYS A 218 -5.08 -7.16 20.81
C LYS A 218 -5.54 -5.72 20.70
N ALA A 219 -5.26 -5.05 19.57
CA ALA A 219 -5.59 -3.65 19.38
C ALA A 219 -7.10 -3.43 19.27
N GLY A 220 -7.62 -2.57 20.12
CA GLY A 220 -8.97 -2.04 20.05
C GLY A 220 -9.02 -0.74 19.23
N LYS A 221 -10.21 -0.16 19.12
CA LYS A 221 -10.42 1.08 18.37
C LYS A 221 -9.60 2.26 18.94
N ASP A 222 -9.45 2.31 20.23
CA ASP A 222 -8.77 3.40 20.94
C ASP A 222 -7.22 3.26 20.88
N ASP A 223 -6.74 2.08 20.48
CA ASP A 223 -5.32 1.84 20.25
C ASP A 223 -4.84 2.33 18.87
N ILE A 224 -5.75 2.80 18.02
CA ILE A 224 -5.41 3.30 16.69
C ILE A 224 -5.22 4.81 16.75
N VAL A 225 -3.98 5.26 16.58
CA VAL A 225 -3.59 6.65 16.76
C VAL A 225 -2.94 7.24 15.51
N LEU A 226 -2.98 8.58 15.40
CA LEU A 226 -2.26 9.31 14.38
C LEU A 226 -0.87 9.68 14.88
N VAL A 227 0.12 9.46 14.04
CA VAL A 227 1.53 9.71 14.33
C VAL A 227 2.16 10.59 13.25
N SER A 228 3.15 11.39 13.63
CA SER A 228 3.98 12.13 12.67
C SER A 228 5.03 11.21 12.08
N SER A 229 5.07 11.08 10.76
CA SER A 229 6.08 10.27 10.08
C SER A 229 7.25 11.09 9.55
N PRO A 230 8.48 10.53 9.54
CA PRO A 230 9.65 11.15 8.89
C PRO A 230 9.48 11.42 7.39
N VAL A 231 8.50 10.80 6.76
CA VAL A 231 8.11 11.02 5.36
C VAL A 231 7.47 12.40 5.13
N GLY A 232 7.02 13.07 6.20
CA GLY A 232 6.34 14.37 6.12
C GLY A 232 4.82 14.25 5.94
N MET A 233 4.26 13.05 6.09
CA MET A 233 2.81 12.77 6.07
C MET A 233 2.39 12.22 7.44
N PRO A 234 1.15 12.45 7.91
CA PRO A 234 0.65 11.73 9.06
C PRO A 234 0.54 10.24 8.76
N GLY A 235 0.68 9.41 9.78
CA GLY A 235 0.49 7.97 9.68
C GLY A 235 -0.53 7.49 10.70
N ARG A 236 -1.24 6.41 10.39
CA ARG A 236 -2.14 5.71 11.31
C ARG A 236 -1.43 4.44 11.80
N ALA A 237 -1.24 4.35 13.12
CA ALA A 237 -0.48 3.26 13.73
C ALA A 237 -1.19 2.70 14.96
N ILE A 238 -0.80 1.50 15.35
CA ILE A 238 -1.19 0.92 16.65
C ILE A 238 -0.35 1.58 17.75
N ASN A 239 -0.97 1.89 18.88
CA ASN A 239 -0.39 2.58 20.03
C ASN A 239 0.58 1.66 20.81
N THR A 240 1.70 1.29 20.19
CA THR A 240 2.79 0.52 20.82
C THR A 240 3.54 1.35 21.87
N PRO A 241 4.38 0.75 22.74
CA PRO A 241 5.25 1.51 23.65
C PRO A 241 6.10 2.56 22.93
N PHE A 242 6.67 2.22 21.76
CA PHE A 242 7.41 3.19 20.94
C PHE A 242 6.52 4.37 20.49
N VAL A 243 5.29 4.11 20.06
CA VAL A 243 4.35 5.15 19.63
C VAL A 243 3.97 6.05 20.82
N ARG A 244 3.81 5.49 22.02
CA ARG A 244 3.57 6.26 23.26
C ARG A 244 4.72 7.21 23.59
N LYS A 245 5.98 6.75 23.51
CA LYS A 245 7.17 7.61 23.66
C LYS A 245 7.15 8.78 22.68
N MET A 246 6.86 8.49 21.42
CA MET A 246 6.77 9.49 20.34
C MET A 246 5.69 10.55 20.61
N ILE A 247 4.48 10.13 21.01
CA ILE A 247 3.35 11.03 21.31
C ILE A 247 3.62 11.79 22.61
N GLY A 248 4.27 11.17 23.60
CA GLY A 248 4.67 11.76 24.87
C GLY A 248 5.77 12.81 24.75
N GLY A 249 6.34 13.01 23.56
CA GLY A 249 7.36 14.04 23.32
C GLY A 249 8.77 13.64 23.72
N GLU A 250 9.04 12.35 23.95
CA GLU A 250 10.41 11.88 24.19
C GLU A 250 11.31 12.15 22.97
N ASP A 251 12.56 12.49 23.18
CA ASP A 251 13.55 12.64 22.11
C ASP A 251 13.96 11.25 21.58
N ILE A 252 13.38 10.87 20.47
CA ILE A 252 13.65 9.64 19.74
C ILE A 252 14.38 9.90 18.42
N SER A 253 14.92 11.12 18.26
CA SER A 253 15.59 11.57 17.04
C SER A 253 16.84 10.74 16.74
N VAL A 254 17.17 10.64 15.47
CA VAL A 254 18.39 9.96 15.01
C VAL A 254 19.37 10.98 14.47
N LYS A 255 20.62 10.91 14.99
CA LYS A 255 21.72 11.80 14.55
C LYS A 255 22.26 11.41 13.18
N GLU A 256 22.24 10.13 12.86
CA GLU A 256 22.78 9.59 11.63
C GLU A 256 21.79 8.64 10.94
N CYS A 257 21.62 8.77 9.63
CA CYS A 257 20.70 7.94 8.85
C CYS A 257 21.42 6.71 8.29
N LYS A 258 21.17 5.55 8.88
CA LYS A 258 21.70 4.26 8.44
C LYS A 258 21.17 3.80 7.08
N TYR A 259 19.88 4.00 6.82
CA TYR A 259 19.18 3.42 5.67
C TYR A 259 19.12 4.32 4.44
N LYS A 260 19.22 5.63 4.60
CA LYS A 260 19.14 6.63 3.51
C LYS A 260 17.93 6.43 2.57
N CYS A 261 16.82 5.90 3.09
CA CYS A 261 15.70 5.35 2.33
C CYS A 261 14.78 6.41 1.70
N LEU A 262 14.69 7.64 2.26
CA LEU A 262 13.75 8.68 1.83
C LEU A 262 14.45 9.79 1.05
N LYS A 263 13.75 10.37 0.05
CA LYS A 263 14.17 11.60 -0.65
C LYS A 263 14.32 12.77 0.32
N LYS A 264 13.36 12.90 1.24
CA LYS A 264 13.36 13.85 2.34
C LYS A 264 13.01 13.14 3.62
N CYS A 265 13.77 13.33 4.68
CA CYS A 265 13.58 12.72 5.99
C CYS A 265 13.67 13.79 7.06
N SER A 266 12.73 13.82 8.01
CA SER A 266 12.78 14.76 9.14
C SER A 266 13.74 14.34 10.25
N TYR A 267 14.32 13.12 10.18
CA TYR A 267 15.19 12.54 11.21
C TYR A 267 14.57 12.43 12.61
N ARG A 268 13.27 12.64 12.73
CA ARG A 268 12.55 12.52 14.01
C ARG A 268 12.70 11.14 14.64
N TYR A 269 12.71 10.11 13.81
CA TYR A 269 13.10 8.72 14.12
C TYR A 269 13.44 7.98 12.82
N CYS A 270 14.06 6.82 12.90
CA CYS A 270 14.32 6.00 11.71
C CYS A 270 13.12 5.10 11.40
N ILE A 271 12.29 5.47 10.43
CA ILE A 271 11.07 4.70 10.10
C ILE A 271 11.39 3.27 9.64
N SER A 272 12.43 3.08 8.81
CA SER A 272 12.81 1.75 8.33
C SER A 272 13.24 0.84 9.48
N ASP A 273 14.05 1.35 10.42
CA ASP A 273 14.46 0.58 11.60
C ASP A 273 13.24 0.14 12.43
N ARG A 274 12.31 1.08 12.69
CA ARG A 274 11.13 0.81 13.51
C ARG A 274 10.16 -0.18 12.87
N LEU A 275 9.99 -0.12 11.55
CA LEU A 275 9.18 -1.09 10.81
C LEU A 275 9.85 -2.48 10.76
N ILE A 276 11.16 -2.56 10.53
CA ILE A 276 11.92 -3.82 10.54
C ILE A 276 11.84 -4.49 11.92
N ARG A 277 12.05 -3.73 13.00
CA ARG A 277 11.91 -4.24 14.37
C ARG A 277 10.55 -4.85 14.64
N ALA A 278 9.49 -4.10 14.30
CA ALA A 278 8.12 -4.58 14.48
C ALA A 278 7.88 -5.90 13.73
N CYS A 279 8.25 -5.98 12.45
CA CYS A 279 8.09 -7.20 11.66
C CYS A 279 8.85 -8.40 12.24
N ALA A 280 10.03 -8.16 12.83
CA ALA A 280 10.85 -9.18 13.48
C ALA A 280 10.32 -9.60 14.86
N GLY A 281 9.33 -8.88 15.44
CA GLY A 281 8.72 -9.20 16.73
C GLY A 281 9.11 -8.29 17.89
N ASP A 282 10.00 -7.32 17.66
CA ASP A 282 10.27 -6.25 18.63
C ASP A 282 9.22 -5.14 18.48
N VAL A 283 7.98 -5.45 18.86
CA VAL A 283 6.84 -4.53 18.73
C VAL A 283 6.86 -3.41 19.76
N GLU A 284 7.62 -3.57 20.83
CA GLU A 284 7.76 -2.54 21.88
C GLU A 284 8.57 -1.33 21.39
N GLU A 285 9.65 -1.59 20.65
CA GLU A 285 10.47 -0.56 20.01
C GLU A 285 10.11 -0.37 18.54
N GLY A 286 9.11 -1.09 18.06
CA GLY A 286 8.65 -1.11 16.68
C GLY A 286 7.50 -0.17 16.39
N LEU A 287 7.38 0.22 15.11
CA LEU A 287 6.22 0.94 14.57
C LEU A 287 5.35 -0.06 13.80
N VAL A 288 4.09 -0.17 14.20
CA VAL A 288 3.08 -1.04 13.57
C VAL A 288 2.01 -0.14 12.94
N PHE A 289 1.98 -0.10 11.59
CA PHE A 289 0.99 0.66 10.81
C PHE A 289 -0.28 -0.12 10.55
#